data_50a7fa367da6c36d422e44ca978f5ddf
#
_entry.id   50a7fa367da6c36d422e44ca978f5ddf
#
_cell.length_a   1.000
_cell.length_b   1.000
_cell.length_c   1.000
_cell.angle_alpha   90.00
_cell.angle_beta   90.00
_cell.angle_gamma   90.00
#
_symmetry.space_group_name_H-M   'P 1'
#
loop_
_entity.id
_entity.type
_entity.pdbx_description
1 polymer ?
#
loop_
_entity_poly.entity_id
_entity_poly.type
_entity_poly.pdbx_seq_one_letter_code
_entity_poly.pdbx_strand_id
1 'polypeptide(L)'
;QNETARAVVMTNYAKWNNLEVSDSDDDEVSQPKPAPRPAAQSGAGRSTTDAAAAASVLDRMQRVELLGEEILTDRQQMVELDRRRNTNREALAALRRIDRQGAEVAAAQKHWVCMGETFAKHSQSEARGMLEADQTRLDAEIERLRGDVKRKTSAVCELDPSMCAARRRPAPAPTYPQP
;
A
#
# COMPACT_ATOMS: atom_id res chain seq x y z
N GLN A 1 -22.81 -14.19 -37.32
CA GLN A 1 -21.42 -13.90 -37.67
C GLN A 1 -21.18 -12.42 -37.41
N ASN A 2 -20.62 -12.09 -36.25
CA ASN A 2 -19.89 -10.83 -36.02
C ASN A 2 -18.91 -11.09 -34.90
N GLU A 3 -17.75 -11.49 -35.33
CA GLU A 3 -16.55 -11.69 -34.52
C GLU A 3 -15.88 -10.33 -34.37
N THR A 4 -16.15 -9.62 -33.27
CA THR A 4 -15.44 -8.40 -32.90
C THR A 4 -14.10 -8.80 -32.28
N ALA A 5 -13.05 -8.75 -33.08
CA ALA A 5 -11.67 -8.92 -32.66
C ALA A 5 -11.32 -7.90 -31.58
N ARG A 6 -11.08 -8.35 -30.36
CA ARG A 6 -10.45 -7.57 -29.28
C ARG A 6 -8.98 -7.36 -29.63
N ALA A 7 -8.63 -6.13 -29.94
CA ALA A 7 -7.22 -5.74 -30.08
C ALA A 7 -6.53 -5.88 -28.70
N VAL A 8 -5.62 -6.84 -28.60
CA VAL A 8 -4.70 -6.96 -27.48
C VAL A 8 -3.61 -5.92 -27.68
N VAL A 9 -3.64 -4.87 -26.87
CA VAL A 9 -2.54 -3.90 -26.82
C VAL A 9 -1.34 -4.57 -26.15
N MET A 10 -0.42 -5.06 -26.95
CA MET A 10 0.86 -5.54 -26.46
C MET A 10 1.75 -4.35 -26.11
N THR A 11 2.05 -4.21 -24.83
CA THR A 11 3.01 -3.24 -24.32
C THR A 11 4.41 -3.64 -24.80
N ASN A 12 5.04 -2.78 -25.60
CA ASN A 12 6.35 -3.05 -26.17
C ASN A 12 7.47 -2.81 -25.14
N TYR A 13 7.96 -3.88 -24.53
CA TYR A 13 9.05 -3.85 -23.55
C TYR A 13 10.47 -3.71 -24.16
N ALA A 14 10.58 -3.67 -25.49
CA ALA A 14 11.90 -3.59 -26.16
C ALA A 14 12.70 -2.31 -25.82
N LYS A 15 12.04 -1.28 -25.32
CA LYS A 15 12.67 -0.01 -24.91
C LYS A 15 13.48 -0.13 -23.61
N TRP A 16 13.26 -1.17 -22.81
CA TRP A 16 13.92 -1.39 -21.52
C TRP A 16 15.16 -2.27 -21.61
N ASN A 17 15.37 -2.95 -22.75
CA ASN A 17 16.52 -3.83 -22.98
C ASN A 17 17.79 -3.10 -23.40
N ASN A 18 17.74 -1.79 -23.63
CA ASN A 18 18.88 -0.96 -24.04
C ASN A 18 19.34 0.03 -22.96
N LEU A 19 19.14 -0.30 -21.69
CA LEU A 19 19.80 0.41 -20.60
C LEU A 19 21.20 -0.18 -20.43
N GLU A 20 22.17 0.38 -21.15
CA GLU A 20 23.59 0.17 -20.85
C GLU A 20 23.90 0.85 -19.52
N VAL A 21 24.09 0.04 -18.48
CA VAL A 21 24.66 0.49 -17.20
C VAL A 21 26.15 0.67 -17.47
N SER A 22 26.60 1.91 -17.56
CA SER A 22 28.02 2.23 -17.59
C SER A 22 28.63 1.96 -16.21
N ASP A 23 29.19 0.78 -16.03
CA ASP A 23 30.13 0.53 -14.94
C ASP A 23 31.43 1.28 -15.23
N SER A 24 31.53 2.49 -14.68
CA SER A 24 32.80 3.23 -14.65
C SER A 24 33.45 2.97 -13.29
N ASP A 25 33.98 1.78 -13.11
CA ASP A 25 34.93 1.45 -12.05
C ASP A 25 36.34 1.50 -12.64
N ASP A 26 36.94 2.68 -12.61
CA ASP A 26 38.40 2.85 -12.67
C ASP A 26 38.74 4.18 -11.96
N ASP A 27 38.72 4.14 -10.61
CA ASP A 27 39.46 5.10 -9.79
C ASP A 27 40.50 4.35 -8.96
N GLU A 28 41.69 4.26 -9.55
CA GLU A 28 42.95 3.91 -8.88
C GLU A 28 43.22 4.93 -7.77
N VAL A 29 42.75 4.61 -6.54
CA VAL A 29 43.02 5.42 -5.34
C VAL A 29 44.45 5.19 -4.89
N SER A 30 45.34 6.09 -5.30
CA SER A 30 46.68 6.26 -4.73
C SER A 30 46.56 6.47 -3.21
N GLN A 31 47.13 5.52 -2.44
CA GLN A 31 47.17 5.57 -0.97
C GLN A 31 47.97 6.81 -0.49
N PRO A 32 47.38 7.71 0.30
CA PRO A 32 48.16 8.74 0.97
C PRO A 32 48.93 8.13 2.17
N LYS A 33 50.23 8.40 2.20
CA LYS A 33 51.20 8.11 3.24
C LYS A 33 50.67 8.53 4.63
N PRO A 34 50.74 7.70 5.66
CA PRO A 34 50.23 8.04 6.98
C PRO A 34 50.99 9.20 7.60
N ALA A 35 50.28 10.27 7.93
CA ALA A 35 50.78 11.37 8.75
C ALA A 35 50.87 10.96 10.24
N PRO A 36 51.83 11.50 11.01
CA PRO A 36 52.06 11.10 12.40
C PRO A 36 50.83 11.44 13.26
N ARG A 37 50.36 10.45 14.04
CA ARG A 37 49.30 10.57 15.03
C ARG A 37 49.67 11.62 16.11
N PRO A 38 48.80 12.60 16.38
CA PRO A 38 48.90 13.35 17.63
C PRO A 38 48.52 12.44 18.81
N ALA A 39 49.28 12.59 19.88
CA ALA A 39 49.15 11.81 21.11
C ALA A 39 47.76 11.80 21.70
N ALA A 40 47.35 10.64 22.16
CA ALA A 40 46.12 10.34 22.86
C ALA A 40 45.88 11.33 24.03
N GLN A 41 44.89 12.18 23.92
CA GLN A 41 44.30 12.83 25.09
C GLN A 41 43.20 11.90 25.61
N SER A 42 43.50 11.33 26.78
CA SER A 42 42.61 10.52 27.60
C SER A 42 41.38 11.32 28.04
N GLY A 43 40.31 11.22 27.28
CA GLY A 43 38.97 11.72 27.60
C GLY A 43 38.05 10.55 28.00
N ALA A 44 38.39 9.82 29.05
CA ALA A 44 37.65 8.65 29.49
C ALA A 44 36.44 8.95 30.37
N GLY A 45 35.66 9.96 30.04
CA GLY A 45 34.44 10.32 30.80
C GLY A 45 33.20 10.67 30.00
N ARG A 46 33.31 10.82 28.69
CA ARG A 46 32.18 11.25 27.83
C ARG A 46 31.55 10.16 26.98
N SER A 47 32.14 9.00 26.84
CA SER A 47 31.75 8.02 25.81
C SER A 47 30.54 7.12 26.14
N THR A 48 30.20 6.92 27.42
CA THR A 48 29.12 6.01 27.79
C THR A 48 27.76 6.64 27.75
N THR A 49 27.61 7.91 28.09
CA THR A 49 26.35 8.66 28.01
C THR A 49 25.99 8.97 26.55
N ASP A 50 26.97 9.32 25.72
CA ASP A 50 26.76 9.58 24.31
C ASP A 50 26.38 8.30 23.54
N ALA A 51 27.00 7.16 23.87
CA ALA A 51 26.69 5.86 23.32
C ALA A 51 25.26 5.41 23.70
N ALA A 52 24.85 5.59 24.95
CA ALA A 52 23.51 5.27 25.42
C ALA A 52 22.46 6.17 24.75
N ALA A 53 22.74 7.47 24.60
CA ALA A 53 21.87 8.40 23.89
C ALA A 53 21.71 8.04 22.41
N ALA A 54 22.83 7.70 21.73
CA ALA A 54 22.81 7.24 20.36
C ALA A 54 22.02 5.93 20.17
N ALA A 55 22.17 4.97 21.09
CA ALA A 55 21.41 3.72 21.06
C ALA A 55 19.91 3.96 21.23
N SER A 56 19.50 4.89 22.10
CA SER A 56 18.09 5.22 22.29
C SER A 56 17.46 5.91 21.07
N VAL A 57 18.23 6.74 20.36
CA VAL A 57 17.80 7.35 19.11
C VAL A 57 17.63 6.30 18.02
N LEU A 58 18.58 5.38 17.90
CA LEU A 58 18.53 4.30 16.92
C LEU A 58 17.32 3.37 17.16
N ASP A 59 17.07 2.96 18.41
CA ASP A 59 15.89 2.16 18.77
C ASP A 59 14.58 2.88 18.39
N ARG A 60 14.50 4.20 18.63
CA ARG A 60 13.34 4.99 18.25
C ARG A 60 13.16 5.05 16.73
N MET A 61 14.23 5.24 15.97
CA MET A 61 14.19 5.25 14.51
C MET A 61 13.73 3.90 13.96
N GLN A 62 14.25 2.80 14.48
CA GLN A 62 13.82 1.45 14.08
C GLN A 62 12.32 1.20 14.35
N ARG A 63 11.80 1.69 15.48
CA ARG A 63 10.36 1.59 15.78
C ARG A 63 9.50 2.42 14.83
N VAL A 64 9.95 3.61 14.48
CA VAL A 64 9.25 4.45 13.49
C VAL A 64 9.23 3.78 12.13
N GLU A 65 10.35 3.20 11.71
CA GLU A 65 10.46 2.48 10.44
C GLU A 65 9.52 1.27 10.41
N LEU A 66 9.54 0.42 11.43
CA LEU A 66 8.66 -0.73 11.54
C LEU A 66 7.17 -0.35 11.50
N LEU A 67 6.76 0.67 12.27
CA LEU A 67 5.40 1.18 12.24
C LEU A 67 5.03 1.77 10.87
N GLY A 68 5.99 2.39 10.20
CA GLY A 68 5.82 2.91 8.84
C GLY A 68 5.53 1.81 7.82
N GLU A 69 6.29 0.72 7.86
CA GLU A 69 6.07 -0.46 7.00
C GLU A 69 4.71 -1.12 7.27
N GLU A 70 4.34 -1.26 8.54
CA GLU A 70 3.03 -1.79 8.90
C GLU A 70 1.88 -0.91 8.40
N ILE A 71 2.00 0.42 8.50
CA ILE A 71 1.01 1.37 7.97
C ILE A 71 0.87 1.24 6.46
N LEU A 72 1.98 1.08 5.73
CA LEU A 72 1.95 0.90 4.27
C LEU A 72 1.28 -0.42 3.90
N THR A 73 1.59 -1.51 4.61
CA THR A 73 0.97 -2.82 4.42
C THR A 73 -0.54 -2.77 4.67
N ASP A 74 -0.98 -2.18 5.80
CA ASP A 74 -2.40 -2.03 6.11
C ASP A 74 -3.14 -1.21 5.04
N ARG A 75 -2.53 -0.15 4.53
CA ARG A 75 -3.11 0.67 3.45
C ARG A 75 -3.23 -0.10 2.15
N GLN A 76 -2.23 -0.89 1.79
CA GLN A 76 -2.28 -1.71 0.59
C GLN A 76 -3.38 -2.77 0.71
N GLN A 77 -3.49 -3.41 1.86
CA GLN A 77 -4.57 -4.35 2.14
C GLN A 77 -5.95 -3.69 2.05
N MET A 78 -6.12 -2.48 2.57
CA MET A 78 -7.37 -1.71 2.43
C MET A 78 -7.74 -1.46 0.97
N VAL A 79 -6.77 -1.14 0.11
CA VAL A 79 -7.01 -0.92 -1.33
C VAL A 79 -7.51 -2.20 -2.00
N GLU A 80 -6.92 -3.36 -1.69
CA GLU A 80 -7.35 -4.64 -2.24
C GLU A 80 -8.77 -5.03 -1.76
N LEU A 81 -9.06 -4.83 -0.48
CA LEU A 81 -10.40 -5.07 0.07
C LEU A 81 -11.45 -4.13 -0.56
N ASP A 82 -11.10 -2.87 -0.77
CA ASP A 82 -11.98 -1.89 -1.40
C ASP A 82 -12.26 -2.24 -2.88
N ARG A 83 -11.24 -2.72 -3.59
CA ARG A 83 -11.39 -3.25 -4.95
C ARG A 83 -12.38 -4.42 -4.98
N ARG A 84 -12.20 -5.40 -4.09
CA ARG A 84 -13.10 -6.54 -3.97
C ARG A 84 -14.53 -6.10 -3.60
N ARG A 85 -14.66 -5.16 -2.67
CA ARG A 85 -15.93 -4.54 -2.29
C ARG A 85 -16.65 -3.93 -3.49
N ASN A 86 -15.94 -3.20 -4.34
CA ASN A 86 -16.51 -2.59 -5.54
C ASN A 86 -16.95 -3.65 -6.56
N THR A 87 -16.15 -4.72 -6.76
CA THR A 87 -16.54 -5.84 -7.62
C THR A 87 -17.82 -6.51 -7.12
N ASN A 88 -17.96 -6.74 -5.82
CA ASN A 88 -19.20 -7.28 -5.23
C ASN A 88 -20.41 -6.37 -5.47
N ARG A 89 -20.22 -5.04 -5.33
CA ARG A 89 -21.29 -4.06 -5.61
C ARG A 89 -21.74 -4.10 -7.07
N GLU A 90 -20.81 -4.22 -8.01
CA GLU A 90 -21.12 -4.36 -9.43
C GLU A 90 -21.87 -5.67 -9.71
N ALA A 91 -21.44 -6.79 -9.13
CA ALA A 91 -22.11 -8.07 -9.24
C ALA A 91 -23.55 -8.01 -8.67
N LEU A 92 -23.73 -7.43 -7.48
CA LEU A 92 -25.05 -7.22 -6.89
C LEU A 92 -25.95 -6.32 -7.78
N ALA A 93 -25.40 -5.27 -8.39
CA ALA A 93 -26.12 -4.43 -9.32
C ALA A 93 -26.54 -5.20 -10.59
N ALA A 94 -25.68 -6.09 -11.09
CA ALA A 94 -26.01 -6.97 -12.21
C ALA A 94 -27.14 -7.95 -11.86
N LEU A 95 -27.10 -8.59 -10.70
CA LEU A 95 -28.17 -9.48 -10.23
C LEU A 95 -29.51 -8.74 -10.08
N ARG A 96 -29.49 -7.51 -9.56
CA ARG A 96 -30.70 -6.66 -9.47
C ARG A 96 -31.28 -6.28 -10.85
N ARG A 97 -30.45 -6.21 -11.90
CA ARG A 97 -30.94 -5.98 -13.27
C ARG A 97 -31.67 -7.20 -13.81
N ILE A 98 -31.18 -8.41 -13.50
CA ILE A 98 -31.83 -9.67 -13.89
C ILE A 98 -33.18 -9.81 -13.18
N ASP A 99 -33.27 -9.47 -11.89
CA ASP A 99 -34.54 -9.49 -11.14
C ASP A 99 -35.63 -8.63 -11.81
N ARG A 100 -35.25 -7.49 -12.38
CA ARG A 100 -36.17 -6.59 -13.07
C ARG A 100 -36.69 -7.16 -14.40
N GLN A 101 -36.04 -8.17 -14.98
CA GLN A 101 -36.47 -8.84 -16.21
C GLN A 101 -37.58 -9.87 -15.97
N GLY A 102 -37.86 -10.25 -14.74
CA GLY A 102 -38.92 -11.14 -14.32
C GLY A 102 -38.46 -12.24 -13.38
N ALA A 103 -39.30 -12.56 -12.41
CA ALA A 103 -38.97 -13.54 -11.36
C ALA A 103 -38.76 -14.96 -11.92
N GLU A 104 -39.46 -15.34 -12.99
CA GLU A 104 -39.28 -16.65 -13.62
C GLU A 104 -37.89 -16.77 -14.30
N VAL A 105 -37.44 -15.70 -14.97
CA VAL A 105 -36.11 -15.66 -15.58
C VAL A 105 -35.03 -15.72 -14.51
N ALA A 106 -35.21 -15.00 -13.43
CA ALA A 106 -34.28 -14.97 -12.30
C ALA A 106 -34.17 -16.33 -11.61
N ALA A 107 -35.28 -17.04 -11.42
CA ALA A 107 -35.30 -18.36 -10.77
C ALA A 107 -34.65 -19.47 -11.64
N ALA A 108 -34.74 -19.35 -12.95
CA ALA A 108 -34.19 -20.32 -13.89
C ALA A 108 -32.66 -20.17 -14.10
N GLN A 109 -32.13 -18.97 -13.86
CA GLN A 109 -30.71 -18.70 -14.08
C GLN A 109 -29.85 -19.14 -12.89
N LYS A 110 -28.73 -19.81 -13.21
CA LYS A 110 -27.67 -20.12 -12.28
C LYS A 110 -26.43 -19.31 -12.61
N HIS A 111 -25.79 -18.78 -11.59
CA HIS A 111 -24.62 -17.91 -11.72
C HIS A 111 -23.37 -18.59 -11.24
N TRP A 112 -22.27 -18.40 -11.94
CA TRP A 112 -20.96 -18.82 -11.48
C TRP A 112 -20.40 -17.80 -10.51
N VAL A 113 -20.14 -18.22 -9.30
CA VAL A 113 -19.51 -17.40 -8.25
C VAL A 113 -18.09 -17.88 -8.05
N CYS A 114 -17.13 -16.96 -8.10
CA CYS A 114 -15.73 -17.21 -7.82
C CYS A 114 -15.49 -17.09 -6.31
N MET A 115 -15.00 -18.16 -5.69
CA MET A 115 -14.63 -18.21 -4.28
C MET A 115 -13.16 -18.56 -4.16
N GLY A 116 -12.29 -17.56 -4.19
CA GLY A 116 -10.86 -17.77 -4.24
C GLY A 116 -10.43 -18.43 -5.54
N GLU A 117 -9.95 -19.66 -5.48
CA GLU A 117 -9.49 -20.43 -6.65
C GLU A 117 -10.58 -21.36 -7.25
N THR A 118 -11.77 -21.39 -6.65
CA THR A 118 -12.85 -22.28 -7.06
C THR A 118 -14.03 -21.50 -7.66
N PHE A 119 -14.71 -22.12 -8.64
CA PHE A 119 -15.93 -21.61 -9.22
C PHE A 119 -17.08 -22.58 -8.87
N ALA A 120 -18.11 -22.05 -8.27
CA ALA A 120 -19.32 -22.80 -7.95
C ALA A 120 -20.54 -22.18 -8.64
N LYS A 121 -21.48 -23.04 -9.02
CA LYS A 121 -22.71 -22.62 -9.69
C LYS A 121 -23.85 -22.54 -8.68
N HIS A 122 -24.34 -21.34 -8.43
CA HIS A 122 -25.36 -21.04 -7.44
C HIS A 122 -26.63 -20.50 -8.08
N SER A 123 -27.76 -20.65 -7.37
CA SER A 123 -28.99 -19.93 -7.70
C SER A 123 -28.79 -18.42 -7.50
N GLN A 124 -29.65 -17.62 -8.10
CA GLN A 124 -29.56 -16.17 -7.97
C GLN A 124 -29.70 -15.68 -6.51
N SER A 125 -30.61 -16.30 -5.74
CA SER A 125 -30.82 -15.96 -4.33
C SER A 125 -29.61 -16.33 -3.46
N GLU A 126 -29.00 -17.49 -3.68
CA GLU A 126 -27.78 -17.91 -2.97
C GLU A 126 -26.61 -17.00 -3.33
N ALA A 127 -26.38 -16.74 -4.63
CA ALA A 127 -25.32 -15.85 -5.09
C ALA A 127 -25.44 -14.45 -4.47
N ARG A 128 -26.66 -13.90 -4.39
CA ARG A 128 -26.93 -12.63 -3.73
C ARG A 128 -26.60 -12.69 -2.24
N GLY A 129 -27.10 -13.67 -1.52
CA GLY A 129 -26.85 -13.81 -0.08
C GLY A 129 -25.37 -13.93 0.24
N MET A 130 -24.60 -14.68 -0.59
CA MET A 130 -23.16 -14.80 -0.45
C MET A 130 -22.43 -13.47 -0.68
N LEU A 131 -22.79 -12.73 -1.72
CA LEU A 131 -22.19 -11.42 -2.01
C LEU A 131 -22.52 -10.37 -0.95
N GLU A 132 -23.74 -10.36 -0.41
CA GLU A 132 -24.14 -9.46 0.68
C GLU A 132 -23.42 -9.78 1.98
N ALA A 133 -23.25 -11.07 2.31
CA ALA A 133 -22.47 -11.50 3.47
C ALA A 133 -20.98 -11.13 3.33
N ASP A 134 -20.39 -11.34 2.13
CA ASP A 134 -19.00 -10.94 1.86
C ASP A 134 -18.84 -9.42 1.92
N GLN A 135 -19.81 -8.66 1.41
CA GLN A 135 -19.83 -7.19 1.50
C GLN A 135 -19.74 -6.71 2.95
N THR A 136 -20.55 -7.30 3.83
CA THR A 136 -20.54 -6.96 5.27
C THR A 136 -19.20 -7.28 5.93
N ARG A 137 -18.58 -8.41 5.56
CA ARG A 137 -17.24 -8.77 6.05
C ARG A 137 -16.17 -7.79 5.59
N LEU A 138 -16.21 -7.42 4.31
CA LEU A 138 -15.24 -6.47 3.72
C LEU A 138 -15.37 -5.10 4.37
N ASP A 139 -16.59 -4.61 4.61
CA ASP A 139 -16.82 -3.34 5.28
C ASP A 139 -16.26 -3.35 6.71
N ALA A 140 -16.50 -4.41 7.48
CA ALA A 140 -15.97 -4.57 8.83
C ALA A 140 -14.43 -4.62 8.85
N GLU A 141 -13.81 -5.33 7.93
CA GLU A 141 -12.35 -5.45 7.85
C GLU A 141 -11.69 -4.14 7.44
N ILE A 142 -12.28 -3.40 6.49
CA ILE A 142 -11.80 -2.07 6.10
C ILE A 142 -11.87 -1.10 7.29
N GLU A 143 -12.95 -1.11 8.06
CA GLU A 143 -13.05 -0.25 9.25
C GLU A 143 -12.04 -0.64 10.32
N ARG A 144 -11.79 -1.93 10.53
CA ARG A 144 -10.73 -2.41 11.44
C ARG A 144 -9.37 -1.86 11.03
N LEU A 145 -8.98 -2.04 9.74
CA LEU A 145 -7.71 -1.55 9.22
C LEU A 145 -7.59 -0.02 9.30
N ARG A 146 -8.67 0.73 9.07
CA ARG A 146 -8.69 2.19 9.27
C ARG A 146 -8.37 2.57 10.71
N GLY A 147 -8.95 1.85 11.67
CA GLY A 147 -8.64 2.01 13.09
C GLY A 147 -7.17 1.73 13.40
N ASP A 148 -6.63 0.65 12.84
CA ASP A 148 -5.24 0.24 13.03
C ASP A 148 -4.27 1.27 12.44
N VAL A 149 -4.49 1.73 11.21
CA VAL A 149 -3.69 2.80 10.58
C VAL A 149 -3.72 4.08 11.41
N LYS A 150 -4.87 4.46 11.94
CA LYS A 150 -5.00 5.65 12.79
C LYS A 150 -4.20 5.50 14.08
N ARG A 151 -4.30 4.35 14.76
CA ARG A 151 -3.57 4.04 15.99
C ARG A 151 -2.06 4.04 15.76
N LYS A 152 -1.58 3.33 14.71
CA LYS A 152 -0.16 3.26 14.34
C LYS A 152 0.38 4.64 13.96
N THR A 153 -0.39 5.44 13.22
CA THR A 153 -0.01 6.81 12.89
C THR A 153 0.13 7.70 14.13
N SER A 154 -0.76 7.55 15.14
CA SER A 154 -0.60 8.24 16.42
C SER A 154 0.69 7.83 17.13
N ALA A 155 0.99 6.53 17.17
CA ALA A 155 2.22 6.03 17.78
C ALA A 155 3.49 6.57 17.09
N VAL A 156 3.50 6.67 15.76
CA VAL A 156 4.60 7.32 15.02
C VAL A 156 4.75 8.79 15.43
N CYS A 157 3.62 9.52 15.59
CA CYS A 157 3.64 10.92 16.02
C CYS A 157 4.16 11.11 17.46
N GLU A 158 3.95 10.14 18.33
CA GLU A 158 4.49 10.16 19.69
C GLU A 158 6.00 9.90 19.71
N LEU A 159 6.48 9.00 18.83
CA LEU A 159 7.90 8.70 18.68
C LEU A 159 8.66 9.83 17.97
N ASP A 160 8.07 10.43 16.94
CA ASP A 160 8.66 11.55 16.19
C ASP A 160 7.61 12.63 15.88
N PRO A 161 7.49 13.64 16.76
CA PRO A 161 6.56 14.75 16.56
C PRO A 161 6.84 15.59 15.32
N SER A 162 8.08 15.59 14.81
CA SER A 162 8.47 16.38 13.63
C SER A 162 7.78 15.90 12.36
N MET A 163 7.58 14.58 12.22
CA MET A 163 6.88 13.96 11.11
C MET A 163 5.40 14.38 11.04
N CYS A 164 4.79 14.67 12.18
CA CYS A 164 3.39 15.08 12.25
C CYS A 164 3.18 16.60 12.14
N ALA A 165 4.16 17.38 12.52
CA ALA A 165 4.13 18.83 12.36
C ALA A 165 4.08 19.26 10.87
N ALA A 166 4.74 18.49 10.00
CA ALA A 166 4.72 18.71 8.55
C ALA A 166 3.32 18.52 7.94
N ARG A 167 2.49 17.66 8.50
CA ARG A 167 1.09 17.42 8.05
C ARG A 167 0.12 18.51 8.45
N ARG A 168 0.42 19.30 9.49
CA ARG A 168 -0.44 20.41 9.97
C ARG A 168 -0.26 21.71 9.21
N ARG A 169 0.75 21.80 8.31
CA ARG A 169 0.89 22.98 7.47
C ARG A 169 -0.23 22.97 6.42
N PRO A 170 -1.15 23.95 6.40
CA PRO A 170 -2.11 24.09 5.33
C PRO A 170 -1.33 24.21 4.02
N ALA A 171 -1.77 23.49 2.99
CA ALA A 171 -1.21 23.67 1.65
C ALA A 171 -1.25 25.16 1.31
N PRO A 172 -0.18 25.74 0.73
CA PRO A 172 -0.24 27.12 0.26
C PRO A 172 -1.41 27.23 -0.71
N ALA A 173 -2.27 28.21 -0.46
CA ALA A 173 -3.41 28.48 -1.32
C ALA A 173 -2.93 28.62 -2.78
N PRO A 174 -3.60 28.00 -3.75
CA PRO A 174 -3.21 28.15 -5.14
C PRO A 174 -3.30 29.63 -5.51
N THR A 175 -2.15 30.23 -5.81
CA THR A 175 -2.07 31.59 -6.36
C THR A 175 -2.56 31.50 -7.81
N TYR A 176 -3.85 31.76 -8.02
CA TYR A 176 -4.37 32.00 -9.36
C TYR A 176 -3.89 33.42 -9.78
N PRO A 177 -3.27 33.56 -10.96
CA PRO A 177 -2.99 34.90 -11.49
C PRO A 177 -4.34 35.60 -11.70
N GLN A 178 -4.49 36.76 -11.07
CA GLN A 178 -5.62 37.63 -11.31
C GLN A 178 -5.51 38.23 -12.73
N PRO A 179 -6.62 38.35 -13.45
CA PRO A 179 -6.64 38.88 -14.82
C PRO A 179 -6.20 40.36 -14.89
#